data_4ab88d8796b53dfb2cc9162fc5e652f3
#
_entry.id   4ab88d8796b53dfb2cc9162fc5e652f3
#
_cell.length_a   1.000
_cell.length_b   1.000
_cell.length_c   1.000
_cell.angle_alpha   90.00
_cell.angle_beta   90.00
_cell.angle_gamma   90.00
#
_symmetry.space_group_name_H-M   'P 1'
#
loop_
_entity.id
_entity.type
_entity.pdbx_description
1 polymer ?
#
loop_
_entity_poly.entity_id
_entity_poly.type
_entity_poly.pdbx_seq_one_letter_code
_entity_poly.pdbx_strand_id
1 'polypeptide(L)'
;KYKFECRTNSDTEVIFRGLKLKGPEFLSELNGMFAIAFWDIHSKTLLIARDRLGIKPLYIFKDDGVFSFSSEIKGLKSIQSELGGFTLNHSAVNAFLHLGYIPKPKTIYNEIEKFPQGHFGIYKQGDFQVKSYWSANSSIESKVIKDEKRAKKELDELLKSSIDYRLKCDVPFG
;
A
#
# COMPACT_ATOMS: atom_id res chain seq x y z
N LYS A 1 8.97 16.16 15.01
CA LYS A 1 10.22 15.44 14.77
C LYS A 1 10.99 16.00 13.56
N TYR A 2 10.33 16.53 12.55
CA TYR A 2 10.92 17.17 11.38
C TYR A 2 10.54 18.65 11.37
N LYS A 3 11.53 19.53 11.26
CA LYS A 3 11.33 20.98 11.15
C LYS A 3 11.10 21.36 9.69
N PHE A 4 10.01 20.92 9.07
CA PHE A 4 9.55 21.53 7.84
C PHE A 4 8.17 22.16 8.10
N GLU A 5 8.03 23.40 7.68
CA GLU A 5 6.76 24.10 7.74
C GLU A 5 5.87 23.58 6.61
N CYS A 6 4.78 22.92 6.95
CA CYS A 6 3.75 22.60 5.99
C CYS A 6 2.97 23.88 5.65
N ARG A 7 2.65 24.05 4.37
CA ARG A 7 1.82 25.17 3.88
C ARG A 7 0.32 24.86 3.93
N THR A 8 0.01 23.59 4.04
CA THR A 8 -1.36 23.06 4.09
C THR A 8 -1.52 22.13 5.28
N ASN A 9 -2.77 21.79 5.59
CA ASN A 9 -3.10 20.75 6.59
C ASN A 9 -3.27 19.36 5.94
N SER A 10 -2.84 19.19 4.69
CA SER A 10 -2.99 17.94 3.96
C SER A 10 -1.90 16.93 4.33
N ASP A 11 -2.30 15.69 4.57
CA ASP A 11 -1.41 14.54 4.72
C ASP A 11 -0.55 14.30 3.46
N THR A 12 -1.06 14.64 2.28
CA THR A 12 -0.34 14.57 1.01
C THR A 12 0.93 15.41 1.02
N GLU A 13 0.91 16.62 1.60
CA GLU A 13 2.09 17.45 1.71
C GLU A 13 3.13 16.84 2.64
N VAL A 14 2.69 16.26 3.76
CA VAL A 14 3.58 15.56 4.70
C VAL A 14 4.26 14.37 4.03
N ILE A 15 3.50 13.56 3.29
CA ILE A 15 4.01 12.41 2.53
C ILE A 15 5.01 12.87 1.47
N PHE A 16 4.66 13.89 0.67
CA PHE A 16 5.54 14.46 -0.35
C PHE A 16 6.89 14.92 0.22
N ARG A 17 6.85 15.69 1.31
CA ARG A 17 8.06 16.21 1.95
C ARG A 17 8.89 15.10 2.59
N GLY A 18 8.23 14.13 3.23
CA GLY A 18 8.88 12.98 3.83
C GLY A 18 9.60 12.10 2.80
N LEU A 19 8.94 11.79 1.70
CA LEU A 19 9.52 11.01 0.60
C LEU A 19 10.67 11.78 -0.10
N LYS A 20 10.53 13.09 -0.27
CA LYS A 20 11.60 13.92 -0.82
C LYS A 20 12.84 13.96 0.08
N LEU A 21 12.66 13.94 1.39
CA LEU A 21 13.76 14.05 2.37
C LEU A 21 14.45 12.71 2.64
N LYS A 22 13.68 11.62 2.75
CA LYS A 22 14.15 10.31 3.20
C LYS A 22 13.99 9.19 2.16
N GLY A 23 13.34 9.49 1.04
CA GLY A 23 13.00 8.46 0.09
C GLY A 23 12.06 7.39 0.66
N PRO A 24 12.17 6.14 0.19
CA PRO A 24 11.29 5.04 0.60
C PRO A 24 11.33 4.71 2.11
N GLU A 25 12.40 5.06 2.81
CA GLU A 25 12.54 4.81 4.26
C GLU A 25 11.45 5.51 5.08
N PHE A 26 10.95 6.64 4.57
CA PHE A 26 9.85 7.36 5.21
C PHE A 26 8.57 6.54 5.34
N LEU A 27 8.35 5.57 4.46
CA LEU A 27 7.15 4.72 4.49
C LEU A 27 6.99 3.95 5.80
N SER A 28 8.10 3.57 6.43
CA SER A 28 8.09 2.87 7.72
C SER A 28 7.57 3.75 8.88
N GLU A 29 7.63 5.08 8.74
CA GLU A 29 7.17 6.04 9.73
C GLU A 29 5.68 6.37 9.59
N LEU A 30 5.07 6.03 8.45
CA LEU A 30 3.65 6.29 8.22
C LEU A 30 2.78 5.33 9.02
N ASN A 31 1.79 5.89 9.71
CA ASN A 31 0.72 5.14 10.38
C ASN A 31 -0.62 5.55 9.79
N GLY A 32 -1.09 4.80 8.81
CA GLY A 32 -2.32 5.14 8.10
C GLY A 32 -2.66 4.13 7.00
N MET A 33 -3.73 4.44 6.26
CA MET A 33 -4.23 3.66 5.14
C MET A 33 -3.92 4.42 3.86
N PHE A 34 -3.08 3.87 3.00
CA PHE A 34 -2.64 4.58 1.80
C PHE A 34 -2.31 3.68 0.61
N ALA A 35 -2.53 4.21 -0.56
CA ALA A 35 -1.89 3.81 -1.80
C ALA A 35 -1.26 5.08 -2.39
N ILE A 36 0.05 5.09 -2.56
CA ILE A 36 0.84 6.25 -2.95
C ILE A 36 1.46 6.00 -4.31
N ALA A 37 1.44 7.02 -5.16
CA ALA A 37 2.28 7.12 -6.35
C ALA A 37 3.05 8.45 -6.29
N PHE A 38 4.36 8.39 -6.26
CA PHE A 38 5.24 9.53 -6.18
C PHE A 38 6.19 9.54 -7.38
N TRP A 39 6.05 10.56 -8.23
CA TRP A 39 6.90 10.76 -9.40
C TRP A 39 7.98 11.80 -9.14
N ASP A 40 9.22 11.42 -9.27
CA ASP A 40 10.36 12.34 -9.27
C ASP A 40 10.74 12.69 -10.71
N ILE A 41 10.48 13.94 -11.08
CA ILE A 41 10.73 14.46 -12.43
C ILE A 41 12.23 14.48 -12.75
N HIS A 42 13.09 14.78 -11.77
CA HIS A 42 14.51 14.91 -11.99
C HIS A 42 15.20 13.56 -12.23
N SER A 43 14.89 12.59 -11.42
CA SER A 43 15.45 11.23 -11.56
C SER A 43 14.65 10.34 -12.52
N LYS A 44 13.50 10.81 -13.02
CA LYS A 44 12.53 10.06 -13.81
C LYS A 44 12.19 8.71 -13.15
N THR A 45 11.93 8.76 -11.85
CA THR A 45 11.66 7.59 -11.03
C THR A 45 10.24 7.66 -10.46
N LEU A 46 9.48 6.59 -10.65
CA LEU A 46 8.18 6.41 -10.01
C LEU A 46 8.34 5.50 -8.79
N LEU A 47 7.90 5.97 -7.64
CA LEU A 47 7.70 5.16 -6.45
C LEU A 47 6.21 4.93 -6.28
N ILE A 48 5.81 3.67 -6.17
CA ILE A 48 4.47 3.30 -5.70
C ILE A 48 4.59 2.57 -4.37
N ALA A 49 3.62 2.77 -3.47
CA ALA A 49 3.61 2.11 -2.16
C ALA A 49 2.20 1.80 -1.70
N ARG A 50 2.05 0.72 -0.92
CA ARG A 50 0.79 0.31 -0.34
C ARG A 50 0.93 0.14 1.16
N ASP A 51 -0.07 0.53 1.91
CA ASP A 51 -0.08 0.48 3.38
C ASP A 51 0.19 -0.93 3.95
N ARG A 52 0.51 -1.00 5.25
CA ARG A 52 0.96 -2.22 5.94
C ARG A 52 -0.01 -3.40 5.81
N LEU A 53 -1.32 -3.13 5.86
CA LEU A 53 -2.36 -4.17 5.82
C LEU A 53 -3.02 -4.28 4.44
N GLY A 54 -2.72 -3.35 3.51
CA GLY A 54 -3.34 -3.30 2.19
C GLY A 54 -4.80 -2.86 2.21
N ILE A 55 -5.15 -1.96 3.14
CA ILE A 55 -6.51 -1.42 3.26
C ILE A 55 -6.89 -0.66 1.99
N LYS A 56 -5.98 0.20 1.49
CA LYS A 56 -6.22 0.86 0.21
C LYS A 56 -5.84 -0.07 -0.94
N PRO A 57 -6.69 -0.18 -1.96
CA PRO A 57 -6.39 -1.02 -3.12
C PRO A 57 -5.32 -0.39 -4.00
N LEU A 58 -4.48 -1.26 -4.59
CA LEU A 58 -3.50 -0.89 -5.61
C LEU A 58 -3.27 -2.10 -6.50
N TYR A 59 -3.49 -1.90 -7.80
CA TYR A 59 -3.32 -2.92 -8.84
C TYR A 59 -2.23 -2.48 -9.79
N ILE A 60 -1.48 -3.44 -10.33
CA ILE A 60 -0.41 -3.22 -11.28
C ILE A 60 -0.59 -4.12 -12.50
N PHE A 61 -0.17 -3.59 -13.62
CA PHE A 61 0.08 -4.29 -14.88
C PHE A 61 1.54 -4.05 -15.26
N LYS A 62 2.22 -5.10 -15.68
CA LYS A 62 3.60 -5.02 -16.19
C LYS A 62 3.77 -6.00 -17.33
N ASP A 63 4.12 -5.48 -18.51
CA ASP A 63 4.45 -6.27 -19.69
C ASP A 63 5.37 -5.45 -20.63
N ASP A 64 6.38 -6.10 -21.23
CA ASP A 64 7.30 -5.61 -22.28
C ASP A 64 7.58 -4.09 -22.28
N GLY A 65 8.06 -3.56 -21.14
CA GLY A 65 8.41 -2.14 -21.00
C GLY A 65 7.24 -1.22 -20.69
N VAL A 66 6.02 -1.74 -20.63
CA VAL A 66 4.83 -1.02 -20.18
C VAL A 66 4.59 -1.30 -18.71
N PHE A 67 4.46 -0.25 -17.91
CA PHE A 67 4.08 -0.32 -16.50
C PHE A 67 2.88 0.57 -16.26
N SER A 68 1.82 -0.01 -15.71
CA SER A 68 0.60 0.73 -15.38
C SER A 68 0.10 0.35 -13.97
N PHE A 69 -0.56 1.27 -13.30
CA PHE A 69 -1.13 1.02 -11.99
C PHE A 69 -2.43 1.79 -11.81
N SER A 70 -3.29 1.29 -10.91
CA SER A 70 -4.55 1.95 -10.58
C SER A 70 -5.06 1.48 -9.22
N SER A 71 -5.88 2.31 -8.56
CA SER A 71 -6.60 1.90 -7.36
C SER A 71 -7.77 0.95 -7.65
N GLU A 72 -8.26 0.92 -8.89
CA GLU A 72 -9.34 0.03 -9.32
C GLU A 72 -8.98 -0.69 -10.62
N ILE A 73 -9.38 -1.95 -10.75
CA ILE A 73 -9.13 -2.75 -11.97
C ILE A 73 -9.75 -2.08 -13.21
N LYS A 74 -10.92 -1.43 -13.03
CA LYS A 74 -11.58 -0.77 -14.16
C LYS A 74 -10.75 0.38 -14.76
N GLY A 75 -9.87 1.02 -13.96
CA GLY A 75 -8.93 2.02 -14.47
C GLY A 75 -7.93 1.43 -15.46
N LEU A 76 -7.39 0.24 -15.17
CA LEU A 76 -6.54 -0.50 -16.13
C LEU A 76 -7.35 -1.03 -17.31
N LYS A 77 -8.59 -1.46 -17.07
CA LYS A 77 -9.47 -1.94 -18.13
C LYS A 77 -9.84 -0.86 -19.14
N SER A 78 -9.91 0.41 -18.75
CA SER A 78 -10.21 1.51 -19.67
C SER A 78 -9.14 1.72 -20.75
N ILE A 79 -7.91 1.27 -20.52
CA ILE A 79 -6.79 1.31 -21.45
C ILE A 79 -6.37 -0.10 -21.92
N GLN A 80 -7.27 -1.08 -21.81
CA GLN A 80 -7.01 -2.49 -22.10
C GLN A 80 -6.49 -2.71 -23.53
N SER A 81 -7.03 -1.99 -24.51
CA SER A 81 -6.61 -2.08 -25.92
C SER A 81 -5.14 -1.66 -26.12
N GLU A 82 -4.69 -0.69 -25.34
CA GLU A 82 -3.31 -0.19 -25.36
C GLU A 82 -2.34 -1.12 -24.61
N LEU A 83 -2.88 -1.96 -23.70
CA LEU A 83 -2.14 -2.92 -22.89
C LEU A 83 -2.16 -4.36 -23.49
N GLY A 84 -2.56 -4.54 -24.74
CA GLY A 84 -2.56 -5.86 -25.40
C GLY A 84 -3.75 -6.78 -25.04
N GLY A 85 -4.69 -6.29 -24.24
CA GLY A 85 -5.85 -7.05 -23.81
C GLY A 85 -5.65 -7.75 -22.44
N PHE A 86 -6.75 -8.24 -21.85
CA PHE A 86 -6.73 -9.00 -20.59
C PHE A 86 -7.48 -10.31 -20.73
N THR A 87 -6.89 -11.37 -20.22
CA THR A 87 -7.47 -12.72 -20.23
C THR A 87 -8.00 -13.10 -18.85
N LEU A 88 -9.09 -13.88 -18.84
CA LEU A 88 -9.73 -14.30 -17.60
C LEU A 88 -8.86 -15.28 -16.82
N ASN A 89 -8.65 -15.03 -15.54
CA ASN A 89 -7.93 -15.93 -14.64
C ASN A 89 -8.89 -16.97 -14.04
N HIS A 90 -9.02 -18.14 -14.69
CA HIS A 90 -9.94 -19.20 -14.23
C HIS A 90 -9.65 -19.68 -12.81
N SER A 91 -8.39 -19.70 -12.37
CA SER A 91 -8.06 -20.09 -10.99
C SER A 91 -8.53 -19.04 -9.97
N ALA A 92 -8.54 -17.76 -10.34
CA ALA A 92 -9.08 -16.70 -9.50
C ALA A 92 -10.62 -16.75 -9.44
N VAL A 93 -11.29 -17.06 -10.57
CA VAL A 93 -12.73 -17.29 -10.61
C VAL A 93 -13.11 -18.45 -9.67
N ASN A 94 -12.39 -19.57 -9.79
CA ASN A 94 -12.63 -20.72 -8.91
C ASN A 94 -12.42 -20.37 -7.43
N ALA A 95 -11.34 -19.65 -7.10
CA ALA A 95 -11.10 -19.20 -5.73
C ALA A 95 -12.23 -18.30 -5.22
N PHE A 96 -12.73 -17.38 -6.06
CA PHE A 96 -13.84 -16.50 -5.70
C PHE A 96 -15.12 -17.28 -5.39
N LEU A 97 -15.46 -18.29 -6.20
CA LEU A 97 -16.65 -19.12 -5.99
C LEU A 97 -16.60 -19.91 -4.68
N HIS A 98 -15.40 -20.29 -4.22
CA HIS A 98 -15.24 -21.05 -2.97
C HIS A 98 -15.08 -20.17 -1.73
N LEU A 99 -14.37 -19.04 -1.85
CA LEU A 99 -13.93 -18.21 -0.72
C LEU A 99 -14.72 -16.91 -0.58
N GLY A 100 -15.47 -16.49 -1.61
CA GLY A 100 -16.12 -15.18 -1.67
C GLY A 100 -15.18 -14.02 -1.98
N TYR A 101 -13.88 -14.30 -2.20
CA TYR A 101 -12.88 -13.29 -2.58
C TYR A 101 -11.75 -13.92 -3.40
N ILE A 102 -10.97 -13.10 -4.09
CA ILE A 102 -9.78 -13.52 -4.82
C ILE A 102 -8.54 -13.27 -3.96
N PRO A 103 -7.80 -14.33 -3.55
CA PRO A 103 -6.57 -14.17 -2.77
C PRO A 103 -5.48 -13.41 -3.55
N LYS A 104 -4.66 -12.64 -2.83
CA LYS A 104 -3.47 -12.00 -3.39
C LYS A 104 -2.43 -13.03 -3.83
N PRO A 105 -1.60 -12.72 -4.83
CA PRO A 105 -1.57 -11.48 -5.62
C PRO A 105 -2.62 -11.43 -6.73
N LYS A 106 -3.40 -12.49 -6.93
CA LYS A 106 -4.29 -12.69 -8.07
C LYS A 106 -5.39 -11.63 -8.17
N THR A 107 -5.82 -11.38 -9.42
CA THR A 107 -7.05 -10.67 -9.75
C THR A 107 -7.90 -11.54 -10.67
N ILE A 108 -9.02 -10.99 -11.14
CA ILE A 108 -9.87 -11.66 -12.14
C ILE A 108 -9.17 -11.80 -13.50
N TYR A 109 -8.10 -11.06 -13.76
CA TYR A 109 -7.31 -11.10 -14.98
C TYR A 109 -5.92 -11.66 -14.70
N ASN A 110 -5.34 -12.38 -15.68
CA ASN A 110 -4.01 -12.98 -15.56
C ASN A 110 -2.91 -11.92 -15.53
N GLU A 111 -3.09 -10.82 -16.27
CA GLU A 111 -2.10 -9.77 -16.51
C GLU A 111 -2.08 -8.70 -15.40
N ILE A 112 -3.09 -8.70 -14.52
CA ILE A 112 -3.23 -7.71 -13.45
C ILE A 112 -3.00 -8.37 -12.10
N GLU A 113 -2.12 -7.80 -11.30
CA GLU A 113 -1.85 -8.25 -9.95
C GLU A 113 -2.26 -7.21 -8.90
N LYS A 114 -2.62 -7.68 -7.71
CA LYS A 114 -2.73 -6.84 -6.51
C LYS A 114 -1.31 -6.52 -6.03
N PHE A 115 -0.97 -5.24 -5.94
CA PHE A 115 0.31 -4.84 -5.36
C PHE A 115 0.40 -5.27 -3.89
N PRO A 116 1.50 -5.87 -3.45
CA PRO A 116 1.59 -6.43 -2.10
C PRO A 116 1.53 -5.34 -1.01
N GLN A 117 0.85 -5.66 0.10
CA GLN A 117 0.81 -4.77 1.26
C GLN A 117 2.16 -4.71 1.96
N GLY A 118 2.45 -3.57 2.62
CA GLY A 118 3.72 -3.35 3.32
C GLY A 118 4.94 -3.28 2.39
N HIS A 119 4.69 -3.05 1.10
CA HIS A 119 5.73 -2.96 0.08
C HIS A 119 5.70 -1.62 -0.65
N PHE A 120 6.83 -1.30 -1.24
CA PHE A 120 6.95 -0.25 -2.25
C PHE A 120 7.61 -0.81 -3.50
N GLY A 121 7.31 -0.21 -4.63
CA GLY A 121 7.94 -0.50 -5.92
C GLY A 121 8.61 0.74 -6.47
N ILE A 122 9.75 0.58 -7.11
CA ILE A 122 10.46 1.63 -7.84
C ILE A 122 10.52 1.23 -9.30
N TYR A 123 9.93 2.07 -10.15
CA TYR A 123 10.01 1.95 -11.60
C TYR A 123 10.94 3.02 -12.16
N LYS A 124 11.95 2.60 -12.90
CA LYS A 124 12.91 3.48 -13.57
C LYS A 124 13.41 2.84 -14.84
N GLN A 125 13.31 3.55 -15.97
CA GLN A 125 13.86 3.13 -17.27
C GLN A 125 13.46 1.70 -17.69
N GLY A 126 12.21 1.30 -17.48
CA GLY A 126 11.71 -0.04 -17.81
C GLY A 126 11.91 -1.10 -16.73
N ASP A 127 12.78 -0.85 -15.73
CA ASP A 127 12.96 -1.76 -14.59
C ASP A 127 12.01 -1.43 -13.44
N PHE A 128 11.39 -2.48 -12.87
CA PHE A 128 10.50 -2.37 -11.73
C PHE A 128 10.92 -3.32 -10.60
N GLN A 129 11.36 -2.74 -9.51
CA GLN A 129 11.81 -3.46 -8.32
C GLN A 129 10.85 -3.27 -7.17
N VAL A 130 10.46 -4.36 -6.50
CA VAL A 130 9.58 -4.36 -5.32
C VAL A 130 10.37 -4.73 -4.07
N LYS A 131 10.17 -3.96 -3.00
CA LYS A 131 10.82 -4.18 -1.69
C LYS A 131 9.80 -4.05 -0.57
N SER A 132 9.96 -4.87 0.48
CA SER A 132 9.19 -4.75 1.70
C SER A 132 9.75 -3.62 2.57
N TYR A 133 8.88 -2.75 3.10
CA TYR A 133 9.23 -1.79 4.15
C TYR A 133 8.64 -2.21 5.50
N TRP A 134 7.69 -3.15 5.49
CA TRP A 134 7.08 -3.68 6.71
C TRP A 134 6.55 -5.10 6.50
N SER A 135 6.69 -5.92 7.54
CA SER A 135 6.11 -7.27 7.60
C SER A 135 5.61 -7.54 9.03
N ALA A 136 4.46 -8.20 9.16
CA ALA A 136 3.93 -8.61 10.46
C ALA A 136 4.89 -9.56 11.19
N ASN A 137 5.55 -10.46 10.46
CA ASN A 137 6.46 -11.45 11.04
C ASN A 137 7.71 -10.81 11.66
N SER A 138 8.25 -9.74 11.07
CA SER A 138 9.41 -9.04 11.64
C SER A 138 9.13 -8.33 12.96
N SER A 139 7.84 -8.12 13.28
CA SER A 139 7.41 -7.45 14.51
C SER A 139 7.17 -8.43 15.66
N ILE A 140 7.06 -9.73 15.39
CA ILE A 140 6.71 -10.76 16.39
C ILE A 140 7.92 -11.16 17.26
N GLU A 141 9.14 -10.99 16.75
CA GLU A 141 10.35 -11.49 17.43
C GLU A 141 10.82 -10.66 18.62
N SER A 142 10.26 -9.47 18.86
CA SER A 142 10.97 -8.51 19.68
C SER A 142 10.65 -8.49 21.19
N LYS A 143 9.50 -8.92 21.67
CA LYS A 143 9.21 -8.94 23.15
C LYS A 143 7.99 -9.78 23.51
N VAL A 144 8.19 -10.98 23.98
CA VAL A 144 7.12 -11.73 24.66
C VAL A 144 6.89 -11.15 26.05
N ILE A 145 5.71 -10.59 26.29
CA ILE A 145 5.28 -10.12 27.62
C ILE A 145 4.73 -11.33 28.37
N LYS A 146 5.46 -11.78 29.40
CA LYS A 146 5.07 -12.93 30.23
C LYS A 146 4.05 -12.60 31.31
N ASP A 147 3.98 -11.35 31.74
CA ASP A 147 3.02 -10.88 32.75
C ASP A 147 1.67 -10.58 32.09
N GLU A 148 0.66 -11.35 32.46
CA GLU A 148 -0.71 -11.24 31.88
C GLU A 148 -1.36 -9.88 32.20
N LYS A 149 -1.20 -9.33 33.40
CA LYS A 149 -1.77 -8.03 33.78
C LYS A 149 -1.16 -6.90 32.95
N ARG A 150 0.16 -6.95 32.78
CA ARG A 150 0.88 -6.01 31.95
C ARG A 150 0.49 -6.14 30.47
N ALA A 151 0.38 -7.36 29.97
CA ALA A 151 -0.04 -7.61 28.58
C ALA A 151 -1.44 -7.06 28.30
N LYS A 152 -2.41 -7.28 29.22
CA LYS A 152 -3.77 -6.73 29.11
C LYS A 152 -3.79 -5.21 29.11
N LYS A 153 -3.01 -4.58 29.99
CA LYS A 153 -2.92 -3.11 30.05
C LYS A 153 -2.34 -2.52 28.77
N GLU A 154 -1.20 -3.05 28.31
CA GLU A 154 -0.56 -2.59 27.07
C GLU A 154 -1.46 -2.80 25.85
N LEU A 155 -2.19 -3.93 25.77
CA LEU A 155 -3.16 -4.19 24.71
C LEU A 155 -4.31 -3.18 24.72
N ASP A 156 -4.88 -2.87 25.90
CA ASP A 156 -5.97 -1.89 26.04
C ASP A 156 -5.52 -0.50 25.59
N GLU A 157 -4.32 -0.06 26.00
CA GLU A 157 -3.73 1.20 25.57
C GLU A 157 -3.50 1.26 24.06
N LEU A 158 -2.98 0.19 23.46
CA LEU A 158 -2.76 0.11 22.01
C LEU A 158 -4.07 0.09 21.23
N LEU A 159 -5.08 -0.63 21.69
CA LEU A 159 -6.41 -0.66 21.06
C LEU A 159 -7.06 0.71 21.10
N LYS A 160 -7.07 1.39 22.26
CA LYS A 160 -7.60 2.75 22.39
C LYS A 160 -6.89 3.72 21.46
N SER A 161 -5.56 3.73 21.46
CA SER A 161 -4.76 4.58 20.57
C SER A 161 -5.05 4.27 19.10
N SER A 162 -5.18 2.99 18.74
CA SER A 162 -5.49 2.60 17.37
C SER A 162 -6.86 3.07 16.91
N ILE A 163 -7.86 3.02 17.79
CA ILE A 163 -9.20 3.56 17.52
C ILE A 163 -9.15 5.08 17.38
N ASP A 164 -8.52 5.78 18.32
CA ASP A 164 -8.43 7.24 18.32
C ASP A 164 -7.81 7.78 17.03
N TYR A 165 -6.79 7.11 16.49
CA TYR A 165 -6.22 7.50 15.19
C TYR A 165 -7.20 7.37 14.03
N ARG A 166 -8.12 6.44 14.07
CA ARG A 166 -9.09 6.18 13.01
C ARG A 166 -10.38 6.97 13.14
N LEU A 167 -10.64 7.52 14.32
CA LEU A 167 -11.73 8.45 14.57
C LEU A 167 -11.43 9.88 14.06
N LYS A 168 -10.18 10.17 13.71
CA LYS A 168 -9.79 11.45 13.09
C LYS A 168 -10.22 11.46 11.65
N CYS A 169 -11.35 12.10 11.36
CA CYS A 169 -11.92 12.25 10.04
C CYS A 169 -12.55 13.63 9.86
N ASP A 170 -12.64 14.08 8.62
CA ASP A 170 -13.21 15.39 8.26
C ASP A 170 -14.75 15.36 8.19
N VAL A 171 -15.34 14.17 8.27
CA VAL A 171 -16.80 13.97 8.23
C VAL A 171 -17.25 13.14 9.43
N PRO A 172 -18.49 13.38 9.94
CA PRO A 172 -19.07 12.53 10.97
C PRO A 172 -19.11 11.06 10.50
N PHE A 173 -18.76 10.14 11.38
CA PHE A 173 -18.90 8.71 11.13
C PHE A 173 -19.93 8.13 12.11
N GLY A 174 -20.63 7.10 11.67
CA GLY A 174 -21.62 6.36 12.45
C GLY A 174 -21.27 4.89 12.50
#